data_874bffed942eaf174c4e8d710d6887b3
#
_entry.id   874bffed942eaf174c4e8d710d6887b3
#
_cell.length_a   1.000
_cell.length_b   1.000
_cell.length_c   1.000
_cell.angle_alpha   90.00
_cell.angle_beta   90.00
_cell.angle_gamma   90.00
#
_symmetry.space_group_name_H-M   'P 1'
#
loop_
_entity.id
_entity.type
_entity.pdbx_description
1 polymer ?
#
loop_
_entity_poly.entity_id
_entity_poly.type
_entity_poly.pdbx_seq_one_letter_code
_entity_poly.pdbx_strand_id
1 'polypeptide(L)'
;FPEQVEKQVENWVLALQSVIQKIATAETAEEKVKATLDETEPKKGETKEQLADRQKTAEASRDAILEDLTELRELRTMVIDRVKVVLAAFKEKGGDIAKQELYVASVTGSALEGVDATDVGATYSVVEAWLTSEEGGIRWGKNIGFFILTLIAFMILGRIIGRILSRGLAKFKGTSDLLRNFFV
;
A
#
# COMPACT_ATOMS: atom_id res chain seq x y z
N PHE A 1 -30.96 -19.63 -17.79
CA PHE A 1 -30.97 -19.09 -16.40
C PHE A 1 -29.59 -19.01 -15.74
N PRO A 2 -28.67 -20.00 -15.82
CA PRO A 2 -27.34 -19.85 -15.26
C PRO A 2 -26.51 -18.73 -15.93
N GLU A 3 -26.57 -18.59 -17.23
CA GLU A 3 -25.86 -17.53 -18.00
C GLU A 3 -26.22 -16.10 -17.56
N GLN A 4 -27.46 -15.87 -17.14
CA GLN A 4 -27.85 -14.53 -16.66
C GLN A 4 -27.21 -14.20 -15.30
N VAL A 5 -27.08 -15.20 -14.43
CA VAL A 5 -26.45 -15.00 -13.11
C VAL A 5 -24.94 -14.85 -13.28
N GLU A 6 -24.32 -15.64 -14.16
CA GLU A 6 -22.91 -15.51 -14.51
C GLU A 6 -22.59 -14.11 -15.03
N LYS A 7 -23.39 -13.60 -15.97
CA LYS A 7 -23.24 -12.22 -16.46
C LYS A 7 -23.42 -11.17 -15.38
N GLN A 8 -24.31 -11.40 -14.41
CA GLN A 8 -24.44 -10.52 -13.25
C GLN A 8 -23.19 -10.54 -12.37
N VAL A 9 -22.61 -11.71 -12.13
CA VAL A 9 -21.34 -11.85 -11.39
C VAL A 9 -20.25 -11.04 -12.08
N GLU A 10 -20.07 -11.23 -13.39
CA GLU A 10 -19.06 -10.48 -14.17
C GLU A 10 -19.26 -8.97 -14.06
N ASN A 11 -20.49 -8.48 -14.24
CA ASN A 11 -20.80 -7.06 -14.16
C ASN A 11 -20.49 -6.47 -12.78
N TRP A 12 -20.80 -7.19 -11.70
CA TRP A 12 -20.51 -6.73 -10.35
C TRP A 12 -19.01 -6.78 -10.02
N VAL A 13 -18.28 -7.78 -10.52
CA VAL A 13 -16.82 -7.84 -10.41
C VAL A 13 -16.16 -6.69 -11.16
N LEU A 14 -16.61 -6.38 -12.38
CA LEU A 14 -16.13 -5.22 -13.14
C LEU A 14 -16.43 -3.90 -12.43
N ALA A 15 -17.62 -3.77 -11.83
CA ALA A 15 -17.95 -2.60 -11.03
C ALA A 15 -17.00 -2.45 -9.82
N LEU A 16 -16.70 -3.54 -9.13
CA LEU A 16 -15.74 -3.55 -8.03
C LEU A 16 -14.35 -3.12 -8.48
N GLN A 17 -13.85 -3.66 -9.60
CA GLN A 17 -12.56 -3.27 -10.19
C GLN A 17 -12.52 -1.78 -10.52
N SER A 18 -13.58 -1.24 -11.10
CA SER A 18 -13.68 0.19 -11.41
C SER A 18 -13.62 1.07 -10.17
N VAL A 19 -14.29 0.68 -9.09
CA VAL A 19 -14.26 1.44 -7.83
C VAL A 19 -12.87 1.41 -7.20
N ILE A 20 -12.22 0.25 -7.19
CA ILE A 20 -10.86 0.12 -6.68
C ILE A 20 -9.87 0.99 -7.46
N GLN A 21 -9.99 0.99 -8.79
CA GLN A 21 -9.13 1.83 -9.63
C GLN A 21 -9.34 3.32 -9.35
N LYS A 22 -10.58 3.75 -9.10
CA LYS A 22 -10.89 5.14 -8.72
C LYS A 22 -10.26 5.47 -7.35
N ILE A 23 -10.35 4.57 -6.38
CA ILE A 23 -9.71 4.75 -5.06
C ILE A 23 -8.19 4.92 -5.23
N ALA A 24 -7.53 4.04 -5.97
CA ALA A 24 -6.08 4.12 -6.20
C ALA A 24 -5.68 5.44 -6.89
N THR A 25 -6.50 5.91 -7.84
CA THR A 25 -6.28 7.20 -8.51
C THR A 25 -6.42 8.37 -7.53
N ALA A 26 -7.44 8.36 -6.68
CA ALA A 26 -7.66 9.39 -5.68
C ALA A 26 -6.57 9.40 -4.59
N GLU A 27 -6.13 8.23 -4.13
CA GLU A 27 -5.00 8.10 -3.19
C GLU A 27 -3.69 8.64 -3.80
N THR A 28 -3.44 8.37 -5.08
CA THR A 28 -2.28 8.93 -5.79
C THR A 28 -2.38 10.46 -5.93
N ALA A 29 -3.59 11.00 -6.12
CA ALA A 29 -3.82 12.44 -6.17
C ALA A 29 -3.62 13.09 -4.79
N GLU A 30 -4.10 12.46 -3.72
CA GLU A 30 -3.87 12.90 -2.33
C GLU A 30 -2.37 12.96 -2.01
N GLU A 31 -1.61 11.96 -2.37
CA GLU A 31 -0.16 11.90 -2.13
C GLU A 31 0.58 13.06 -2.85
N LYS A 32 0.17 13.40 -4.08
CA LYS A 32 0.72 14.55 -4.80
C LYS A 32 0.39 15.89 -4.15
N VAL A 33 -0.85 16.06 -3.69
CA VAL A 33 -1.28 17.27 -2.99
C VAL A 33 -0.55 17.40 -1.65
N LYS A 34 -0.41 16.30 -0.91
CA LYS A 34 0.36 16.25 0.32
C LYS A 34 1.83 16.66 0.10
N ALA A 35 2.48 16.16 -0.94
CA ALA A 35 3.84 16.58 -1.30
C ALA A 35 3.92 18.10 -1.57
N THR A 36 2.87 18.69 -2.14
CA THR A 36 2.80 20.16 -2.34
C THR A 36 2.64 20.93 -1.02
N LEU A 37 1.92 20.37 -0.06
CA LEU A 37 1.74 20.97 1.28
C LEU A 37 3.01 20.87 2.13
N ASP A 38 3.79 19.82 1.96
CA ASP A 38 5.07 19.63 2.66
C ASP A 38 6.17 20.59 2.16
N GLU A 39 5.97 21.23 1.00
CA GLU A 39 6.85 22.29 0.51
C GLU A 39 6.64 23.59 1.28
N THR A 40 7.48 23.85 2.27
CA THR A 40 7.37 25.06 3.15
C THR A 40 8.16 26.26 2.64
N GLU A 41 9.03 26.07 1.63
CA GLU A 41 9.83 27.12 1.04
C GLU A 41 9.29 27.57 -0.32
N PRO A 42 9.33 28.88 -0.63
CA PRO A 42 8.92 29.35 -1.94
C PRO A 42 9.86 28.85 -3.04
N LYS A 43 9.26 28.45 -4.17
CA LYS A 43 10.03 28.05 -5.36
C LYS A 43 10.80 29.26 -5.93
N LYS A 44 11.82 28.99 -6.75
CA LYS A 44 12.64 30.03 -7.36
C LYS A 44 11.77 31.05 -8.13
N GLY A 45 11.69 32.28 -7.63
CA GLY A 45 10.87 33.35 -8.20
C GLY A 45 9.45 33.45 -7.64
N GLU A 46 9.07 32.63 -6.69
CA GLU A 46 7.78 32.66 -6.00
C GLU A 46 7.85 33.61 -4.78
N THR A 47 6.82 34.43 -4.60
CA THR A 47 6.70 35.25 -3.40
C THR A 47 6.08 34.47 -2.24
N LYS A 48 6.24 34.94 -1.00
CA LYS A 48 5.61 34.32 0.17
C LYS A 48 4.07 34.31 0.08
N GLU A 49 3.49 35.31 -0.56
CA GLU A 49 2.04 35.40 -0.79
C GLU A 49 1.57 34.32 -1.78
N GLN A 50 2.30 34.13 -2.87
CA GLN A 50 2.03 33.05 -3.84
C GLN A 50 2.19 31.66 -3.22
N LEU A 51 3.17 31.47 -2.33
CA LEU A 51 3.30 30.23 -1.56
C LEU A 51 2.06 29.98 -0.69
N ALA A 52 1.58 31.00 0.03
CA ALA A 52 0.41 30.89 0.89
C ALA A 52 -0.86 30.57 0.07
N ASP A 53 -1.05 31.19 -1.09
CA ASP A 53 -2.17 30.89 -1.99
C ASP A 53 -2.09 29.47 -2.55
N ARG A 54 -0.89 29.02 -2.92
CA ARG A 54 -0.66 27.64 -3.38
C ARG A 54 -0.99 26.62 -2.29
N GLN A 55 -0.55 26.87 -1.06
CA GLN A 55 -0.86 25.99 0.08
C GLN A 55 -2.36 25.95 0.37
N LYS A 56 -3.04 27.10 0.41
CA LYS A 56 -4.49 27.18 0.60
C LYS A 56 -5.26 26.41 -0.49
N THR A 57 -4.83 26.53 -1.74
CA THR A 57 -5.44 25.77 -2.85
C THR A 57 -5.19 24.29 -2.71
N ALA A 58 -4.00 23.88 -2.27
CA ALA A 58 -3.67 22.50 -2.02
C ALA A 58 -4.47 21.91 -0.85
N GLU A 59 -4.69 22.66 0.24
CA GLU A 59 -5.55 22.26 1.35
C GLU A 59 -6.99 22.00 0.88
N ALA A 60 -7.58 22.95 0.15
CA ALA A 60 -8.93 22.78 -0.39
C ALA A 60 -9.04 21.57 -1.34
N SER A 61 -8.02 21.34 -2.16
CA SER A 61 -7.96 20.17 -3.04
C SER A 61 -7.83 18.86 -2.26
N ARG A 62 -7.06 18.87 -1.18
CA ARG A 62 -6.92 17.70 -0.31
C ARG A 62 -8.24 17.35 0.37
N ASP A 63 -8.94 18.34 0.91
CA ASP A 63 -10.23 18.13 1.58
C ASP A 63 -11.25 17.52 0.62
N ALA A 64 -11.34 18.02 -0.63
CA ALA A 64 -12.19 17.45 -1.65
C ALA A 64 -11.82 15.99 -2.00
N ILE A 65 -10.51 15.69 -2.13
CA ILE A 65 -10.04 14.32 -2.40
C ILE A 65 -10.37 13.38 -1.23
N LEU A 66 -10.25 13.83 0.01
CA LEU A 66 -10.59 13.03 1.19
C LEU A 66 -12.09 12.74 1.28
N GLU A 67 -12.95 13.68 0.88
CA GLU A 67 -14.39 13.46 0.75
C GLU A 67 -14.68 12.41 -0.32
N ASP A 68 -14.13 12.57 -1.53
CA ASP A 68 -14.25 11.59 -2.62
C ASP A 68 -13.77 10.19 -2.20
N LEU A 69 -12.65 10.10 -1.48
CA LEU A 69 -12.13 8.83 -0.97
C LEU A 69 -13.07 8.17 0.03
N THR A 70 -13.74 8.96 0.86
CA THR A 70 -14.73 8.45 1.81
C THR A 70 -15.92 7.84 1.08
N GLU A 71 -16.49 8.57 0.11
CA GLU A 71 -17.59 8.09 -0.71
C GLU A 71 -17.22 6.83 -1.52
N LEU A 72 -16.03 6.81 -2.11
CA LEU A 72 -15.55 5.66 -2.88
C LEU A 72 -15.33 4.42 -2.00
N ARG A 73 -14.88 4.58 -0.76
CA ARG A 73 -14.73 3.47 0.20
C ARG A 73 -16.07 2.91 0.65
N GLU A 74 -17.07 3.77 0.87
CA GLU A 74 -18.44 3.35 1.14
C GLU A 74 -19.04 2.60 -0.06
N LEU A 75 -18.87 3.15 -1.27
CA LEU A 75 -19.31 2.51 -2.50
C LEU A 75 -18.63 1.14 -2.68
N ARG A 76 -17.31 1.03 -2.41
CA ARG A 76 -16.60 -0.25 -2.44
C ARG A 76 -17.25 -1.28 -1.53
N THR A 77 -17.59 -0.88 -0.30
CA THR A 77 -18.23 -1.78 0.66
C THR A 77 -19.59 -2.28 0.16
N MET A 78 -20.43 -1.37 -0.36
CA MET A 78 -21.72 -1.74 -0.94
C MET A 78 -21.56 -2.69 -2.14
N VAL A 79 -20.60 -2.44 -3.01
CA VAL A 79 -20.37 -3.30 -4.18
C VAL A 79 -19.86 -4.67 -3.76
N ILE A 80 -18.97 -4.76 -2.77
CA ILE A 80 -18.48 -6.03 -2.21
C ILE A 80 -19.66 -6.86 -1.66
N ASP A 81 -20.57 -6.24 -0.91
CA ASP A 81 -21.73 -6.94 -0.37
C ASP A 81 -22.63 -7.48 -1.50
N ARG A 82 -22.81 -6.72 -2.57
CA ARG A 82 -23.57 -7.16 -3.75
C ARG A 82 -22.88 -8.32 -4.47
N VAL A 83 -21.57 -8.22 -4.66
CA VAL A 83 -20.76 -9.31 -5.25
C VAL A 83 -20.94 -10.59 -4.44
N LYS A 84 -20.82 -10.53 -3.12
CA LYS A 84 -20.98 -11.70 -2.24
C LYS A 84 -22.37 -12.34 -2.40
N VAL A 85 -23.43 -11.54 -2.43
CA VAL A 85 -24.81 -12.05 -2.60
C VAL A 85 -24.97 -12.75 -3.95
N VAL A 86 -24.48 -12.15 -5.03
CA VAL A 86 -24.61 -12.71 -6.37
C VAL A 86 -23.74 -13.96 -6.54
N LEU A 87 -22.54 -13.98 -5.95
CA LEU A 87 -21.68 -15.17 -5.91
C LEU A 87 -22.34 -16.33 -5.17
N ALA A 88 -22.95 -16.06 -4.00
CA ALA A 88 -23.68 -17.10 -3.26
C ALA A 88 -24.83 -17.70 -4.09
N ALA A 89 -25.60 -16.86 -4.77
CA ALA A 89 -26.69 -17.32 -5.64
C ALA A 89 -26.17 -18.08 -6.87
N PHE A 90 -25.01 -17.76 -7.40
CA PHE A 90 -24.37 -18.48 -8.52
C PHE A 90 -23.84 -19.83 -8.07
N LYS A 91 -23.21 -19.91 -6.90
CA LYS A 91 -22.75 -21.15 -6.26
C LYS A 91 -23.89 -22.14 -6.01
N GLU A 92 -25.03 -21.67 -5.45
CA GLU A 92 -26.23 -22.49 -5.24
C GLU A 92 -26.76 -23.11 -6.54
N LYS A 93 -26.52 -22.47 -7.68
CA LYS A 93 -26.89 -22.95 -9.01
C LYS A 93 -25.82 -23.82 -9.68
N GLY A 94 -24.77 -24.18 -8.94
CA GLY A 94 -23.68 -25.03 -9.43
C GLY A 94 -22.63 -24.30 -10.27
N GLY A 95 -22.59 -22.95 -10.20
CA GLY A 95 -21.56 -22.16 -10.86
C GLY A 95 -20.21 -22.25 -10.15
N ASP A 96 -19.13 -22.20 -10.93
CA ASP A 96 -17.77 -22.10 -10.39
C ASP A 96 -17.45 -20.65 -10.04
N ILE A 97 -17.21 -20.38 -8.76
CA ILE A 97 -16.97 -19.05 -8.21
C ILE A 97 -15.55 -18.88 -7.67
N ALA A 98 -14.70 -19.88 -7.79
CA ALA A 98 -13.39 -19.91 -7.14
C ALA A 98 -12.53 -18.66 -7.46
N LYS A 99 -12.49 -18.25 -8.73
CA LYS A 99 -11.72 -17.06 -9.17
C LYS A 99 -12.27 -15.77 -8.60
N GLN A 100 -13.60 -15.63 -8.57
CA GLN A 100 -14.27 -14.42 -8.09
C GLN A 100 -14.23 -14.31 -6.57
N GLU A 101 -14.41 -15.42 -5.85
CA GLU A 101 -14.21 -15.46 -4.39
C GLU A 101 -12.79 -15.05 -4.03
N LEU A 102 -11.82 -15.55 -4.77
CA LEU A 102 -10.42 -15.23 -4.62
C LEU A 102 -10.15 -13.73 -4.83
N TYR A 103 -10.69 -13.17 -5.90
CA TYR A 103 -10.57 -11.74 -6.18
C TYR A 103 -11.18 -10.89 -5.06
N VAL A 104 -12.39 -11.22 -4.61
CA VAL A 104 -13.04 -10.51 -3.50
C VAL A 104 -12.22 -10.63 -2.21
N ALA A 105 -11.69 -11.80 -1.90
CA ALA A 105 -10.84 -12.00 -0.73
C ALA A 105 -9.57 -11.15 -0.79
N SER A 106 -8.92 -11.05 -1.94
CA SER A 106 -7.72 -10.22 -2.13
C SER A 106 -7.99 -8.73 -1.90
N VAL A 107 -9.18 -8.25 -2.32
CA VAL A 107 -9.59 -6.85 -2.22
C VAL A 107 -10.09 -6.48 -0.82
N THR A 108 -10.70 -7.42 -0.13
CA THR A 108 -11.24 -7.16 1.22
C THR A 108 -10.20 -7.31 2.31
N GLY A 109 -9.03 -7.87 2.00
CA GLY A 109 -8.02 -8.23 3.01
C GLY A 109 -8.49 -9.35 3.94
N SER A 110 -9.71 -9.85 3.76
CA SER A 110 -10.21 -11.03 4.45
C SER A 110 -9.69 -12.27 3.72
N ALA A 111 -8.38 -12.52 3.86
CA ALA A 111 -7.83 -13.79 3.49
C ALA A 111 -8.56 -14.87 4.31
N LEU A 112 -9.28 -15.76 3.62
CA LEU A 112 -9.49 -17.12 4.05
C LEU A 112 -10.64 -17.47 5.01
N GLU A 113 -11.66 -16.65 5.20
CA GLU A 113 -12.84 -17.17 5.94
C GLU A 113 -13.72 -18.16 5.15
N GLY A 114 -13.40 -18.46 3.90
CA GLY A 114 -14.19 -19.37 3.04
C GLY A 114 -13.35 -20.26 2.12
N VAL A 115 -12.04 -20.15 2.13
CA VAL A 115 -11.18 -21.08 1.37
C VAL A 115 -10.90 -22.28 2.25
N ASP A 116 -11.37 -23.46 1.79
CA ASP A 116 -11.07 -24.72 2.43
C ASP A 116 -9.54 -24.90 2.44
N ALA A 117 -8.92 -24.71 3.61
CA ALA A 117 -7.47 -24.74 3.80
C ALA A 117 -6.84 -26.11 3.44
N THR A 118 -7.67 -27.08 3.07
CA THR A 118 -7.27 -28.42 2.61
C THR A 118 -6.92 -28.44 1.11
N ASP A 119 -7.33 -27.44 0.32
CA ASP A 119 -6.92 -27.34 -1.08
C ASP A 119 -5.65 -26.48 -1.24
N VAL A 120 -4.51 -27.15 -1.11
CA VAL A 120 -3.17 -26.55 -1.24
C VAL A 120 -2.97 -25.88 -2.61
N GLY A 121 -3.64 -26.34 -3.66
CA GLY A 121 -3.56 -25.80 -5.01
C GLY A 121 -4.25 -24.43 -5.11
N ALA A 122 -5.43 -24.29 -4.53
CA ALA A 122 -6.17 -23.04 -4.48
C ALA A 122 -5.42 -21.99 -3.63
N THR A 123 -4.88 -22.40 -2.49
CA THR A 123 -4.08 -21.54 -1.61
C THR A 123 -2.82 -21.02 -2.29
N TYR A 124 -2.13 -21.86 -3.07
CA TYR A 124 -0.91 -21.47 -3.79
C TYR A 124 -1.20 -20.45 -4.89
N SER A 125 -2.25 -20.66 -5.69
CA SER A 125 -2.65 -19.70 -6.73
C SER A 125 -3.11 -18.34 -6.18
N VAL A 126 -3.68 -18.32 -4.98
CA VAL A 126 -4.03 -17.08 -4.25
C VAL A 126 -2.79 -16.30 -3.88
N VAL A 127 -1.83 -16.97 -3.26
CA VAL A 127 -0.57 -16.36 -2.81
C VAL A 127 0.23 -15.88 -4.03
N GLU A 128 0.27 -16.66 -5.10
CA GLU A 128 0.97 -16.28 -6.34
C GLU A 128 0.31 -15.07 -7.02
N ALA A 129 -1.02 -15.05 -7.14
CA ALA A 129 -1.75 -13.91 -7.68
C ALA A 129 -1.58 -12.66 -6.83
N TRP A 130 -1.55 -12.80 -5.50
CA TRP A 130 -1.29 -11.69 -4.58
C TRP A 130 0.17 -11.19 -4.68
N LEU A 131 1.15 -12.11 -4.74
CA LEU A 131 2.56 -11.77 -4.88
C LEU A 131 2.88 -11.07 -6.21
N THR A 132 2.14 -11.38 -7.27
CA THR A 132 2.34 -10.80 -8.61
C THR A 132 1.46 -9.58 -8.88
N SER A 133 0.51 -9.25 -7.98
CA SER A 133 -0.34 -8.07 -8.13
C SER A 133 0.43 -6.78 -7.84
N GLU A 134 0.21 -5.75 -8.65
CA GLU A 134 0.84 -4.43 -8.45
C GLU A 134 0.43 -3.79 -7.12
N GLU A 135 -0.75 -4.09 -6.61
CA GLU A 135 -1.30 -3.54 -5.37
C GLU A 135 -0.90 -4.34 -4.11
N GLY A 136 -0.58 -5.64 -4.26
CA GLY A 136 -0.19 -6.53 -3.17
C GLY A 136 1.33 -6.73 -3.08
N GLY A 137 1.82 -7.77 -3.74
CA GLY A 137 3.20 -8.23 -3.59
C GLY A 137 4.26 -7.26 -4.09
N ILE A 138 4.02 -6.56 -5.21
CA ILE A 138 5.01 -5.64 -5.79
C ILE A 138 5.17 -4.40 -4.89
N ARG A 139 4.07 -3.85 -4.35
CA ARG A 139 4.12 -2.71 -3.43
C ARG A 139 4.77 -3.09 -2.11
N TRP A 140 4.44 -4.27 -1.59
CA TRP A 140 5.08 -4.85 -0.41
C TRP A 140 6.55 -5.15 -0.64
N GLY A 141 6.90 -5.73 -1.78
CA GLY A 141 8.28 -6.03 -2.17
C GLY A 141 9.15 -4.77 -2.29
N LYS A 142 8.61 -3.68 -2.84
CA LYS A 142 9.28 -2.37 -2.87
C LYS A 142 9.54 -1.83 -1.46
N ASN A 143 8.56 -1.87 -0.58
CA ASN A 143 8.69 -1.37 0.79
C ASN A 143 9.69 -2.21 1.61
N ILE A 144 9.65 -3.54 1.48
CA ILE A 144 10.64 -4.43 2.12
C ILE A 144 12.03 -4.21 1.51
N GLY A 145 12.13 -4.06 0.20
CA GLY A 145 13.38 -3.75 -0.48
C GLY A 145 14.00 -2.44 0.03
N PHE A 146 13.20 -1.39 0.15
CA PHE A 146 13.62 -0.10 0.72
C PHE A 146 14.03 -0.23 2.19
N PHE A 147 13.30 -1.01 2.98
CA PHE A 147 13.63 -1.26 4.39
C PHE A 147 14.98 -1.98 4.53
N ILE A 148 15.20 -3.05 3.74
CA ILE A 148 16.47 -3.79 3.74
C ILE A 148 17.61 -2.88 3.28
N LEU A 149 17.41 -2.07 2.25
CA LEU A 149 18.42 -1.14 1.74
C LEU A 149 18.80 -0.09 2.78
N THR A 150 17.80 0.42 3.52
CA THR A 150 18.00 1.34 4.63
C THR A 150 18.80 0.69 5.77
N LEU A 151 18.47 -0.56 6.15
CA LEU A 151 19.23 -1.31 7.15
C LEU A 151 20.69 -1.51 6.74
N ILE A 152 20.94 -1.88 5.47
CA ILE A 152 22.29 -2.04 4.94
C ILE A 152 23.05 -0.71 4.99
N ALA A 153 22.41 0.40 4.60
CA ALA A 153 23.00 1.73 4.65
C ALA A 153 23.39 2.11 6.09
N PHE A 154 22.52 1.89 7.08
CA PHE A 154 22.82 2.14 8.49
C PHE A 154 23.92 1.23 9.03
N MET A 155 23.97 -0.03 8.59
CA MET A 155 25.04 -0.95 8.98
C MET A 155 26.40 -0.50 8.43
N ILE A 156 26.45 -0.01 7.18
CA ILE A 156 27.67 0.54 6.57
C ILE A 156 28.10 1.82 7.30
N LEU A 157 27.14 2.73 7.55
CA LEU A 157 27.39 4.00 8.27
C LEU A 157 27.95 3.73 9.67
N GLY A 158 27.33 2.81 10.42
CA GLY A 158 27.80 2.41 11.75
C GLY A 158 29.24 1.85 11.71
N ARG A 159 29.55 1.07 10.68
CA ARG A 159 30.91 0.52 10.50
C ARG A 159 31.94 1.59 10.16
N ILE A 160 31.55 2.60 9.39
CA ILE A 160 32.41 3.75 9.03
C ILE A 160 32.64 4.60 10.29
N ILE A 161 31.59 4.96 11.03
CA ILE A 161 31.67 5.76 12.25
C ILE A 161 32.51 5.04 13.30
N GLY A 162 32.27 3.73 13.53
CA GLY A 162 33.07 2.93 14.45
C GLY A 162 34.55 2.91 14.08
N ARG A 163 34.88 2.87 12.78
CA ARG A 163 36.26 2.88 12.30
C ARG A 163 36.93 4.26 12.45
N ILE A 164 36.17 5.33 12.29
CA ILE A 164 36.65 6.72 12.51
C ILE A 164 36.87 6.95 14.00
N LEU A 165 35.92 6.56 14.85
CA LEU A 165 36.03 6.70 16.30
C LEU A 165 37.21 5.91 16.88
N SER A 166 37.37 4.66 16.45
CA SER A 166 38.49 3.82 16.92
C SER A 166 39.86 4.41 16.53
N ARG A 167 39.98 4.99 15.32
CA ARG A 167 41.21 5.69 14.89
C ARG A 167 41.44 7.01 15.62
N GLY A 168 40.35 7.76 15.91
CA GLY A 168 40.41 8.99 16.68
C GLY A 168 40.85 8.74 18.12
N LEU A 169 40.23 7.76 18.79
CA LEU A 169 40.56 7.38 20.18
C LEU A 169 41.96 6.80 20.35
N ALA A 170 42.46 6.11 19.30
CA ALA A 170 43.85 5.59 19.32
C ALA A 170 44.92 6.68 19.31
N LYS A 171 44.59 7.90 18.87
CA LYS A 171 45.51 9.07 18.87
C LYS A 171 45.60 9.79 20.21
N PHE A 172 44.62 9.62 21.07
CA PHE A 172 44.64 10.21 22.44
C PHE A 172 45.38 9.26 23.39
N LYS A 173 46.67 9.53 23.60
CA LYS A 173 47.49 8.87 24.65
C LYS A 173 46.93 9.27 26.02
N GLY A 174 46.00 8.49 26.56
CA GLY A 174 45.42 8.75 27.88
C GLY A 174 43.98 8.25 28.07
N THR A 175 43.40 7.67 27.06
CA THR A 175 42.03 7.11 27.18
C THR A 175 42.13 5.73 27.83
N SER A 176 41.45 5.59 29.00
CA SER A 176 41.36 4.34 29.73
C SER A 176 40.82 3.21 28.84
N ASP A 177 41.40 2.00 28.95
CA ASP A 177 40.97 0.79 28.22
C ASP A 177 39.46 0.48 28.37
N LEU A 178 38.83 0.96 29.43
CA LEU A 178 37.39 0.87 29.70
C LEU A 178 36.55 1.66 28.69
N LEU A 179 36.98 2.86 28.28
CA LEU A 179 36.29 3.69 27.28
C LEU A 179 36.43 3.10 25.91
N ARG A 180 37.53 2.44 25.59
CA ARG A 180 37.77 1.77 24.31
C ARG A 180 36.87 0.57 24.09
N ASN A 181 36.57 -0.18 25.15
CA ASN A 181 35.70 -1.37 25.08
C ASN A 181 34.20 -1.03 25.12
N PHE A 182 33.81 0.22 25.46
CA PHE A 182 32.43 0.65 25.48
C PHE A 182 31.95 1.13 24.12
N PHE A 183 32.87 1.59 23.23
CA PHE A 183 32.54 2.15 21.89
C PHE A 183 32.95 1.24 20.73
N VAL A 184 33.38 0.04 20.95
CA VAL A 184 33.68 -0.99 19.94
C VAL A 184 32.71 -2.16 20.09
#